data_570901f006ffe62df7e868c0a96b88bb
#
_entry.id   570901f006ffe62df7e868c0a96b88bb
#
_cell.length_a   1.000
_cell.length_b   1.000
_cell.length_c   1.000
_cell.angle_alpha   90.00
_cell.angle_beta   90.00
_cell.angle_gamma   90.00
#
_symmetry.space_group_name_H-M   'P 1'
#
loop_
_entity.id
_entity.type
_entity.pdbx_description
1 polymer ?
#
loop_
_entity_poly.entity_id
_entity_poly.type
_entity_poly.pdbx_seq_one_letter_code
_entity_poly.pdbx_strand_id
1 'polypeptide(L)'
;MTQNLEELFDVVDEQDRVTGQAPRREVHARGWKHRAVHLLVVNGAGQVFLHKRSKTKDLFPGFWDSSAAGHVGAGEDYDGTGARELEEELGCRPEKPPVRLFKIEARPETGWEFVWVYRVASEGPFTLQVEEIECGDWFSPAAVDRWIAERPQEIAPAFLFLWPKARAML
;
A
#
# COMPACT_ATOMS: atom_id res chain seq x y z
N MET A 1 4.25 -5.87 -16.40
CA MET A 1 5.39 -4.95 -16.64
C MET A 1 6.39 -5.11 -15.51
N THR A 2 7.67 -5.17 -15.83
CA THR A 2 8.69 -4.96 -14.82
C THR A 2 8.49 -3.58 -14.19
N GLN A 3 8.57 -3.47 -12.88
CA GLN A 3 8.49 -2.19 -12.18
C GLN A 3 9.46 -1.18 -12.82
N ASN A 4 8.97 0.03 -13.06
CA ASN A 4 9.79 1.07 -13.71
C ASN A 4 10.87 1.58 -12.73
N LEU A 5 12.06 1.02 -12.82
CA LEU A 5 13.20 1.38 -11.97
C LEU A 5 13.70 2.82 -12.19
N GLU A 6 13.33 3.43 -13.31
CA GLU A 6 13.65 4.83 -13.65
C GLU A 6 12.54 5.81 -13.23
N GLU A 7 11.44 5.32 -12.67
CA GLU A 7 10.41 6.17 -12.09
C GLU A 7 11.02 7.10 -11.04
N LEU A 8 10.73 8.39 -11.13
CA LEU A 8 11.25 9.39 -10.21
C LEU A 8 10.38 9.47 -8.95
N PHE A 9 11.03 9.46 -7.80
CA PHE A 9 10.42 9.74 -6.50
C PHE A 9 10.95 11.04 -5.92
N ASP A 10 10.12 11.72 -5.16
CA ASP A 10 10.58 12.78 -4.27
C ASP A 10 11.33 12.15 -3.09
N VAL A 11 12.59 12.56 -2.92
CA VAL A 11 13.38 12.26 -1.71
C VAL A 11 13.02 13.27 -0.64
N VAL A 12 12.76 12.81 0.58
CA VAL A 12 12.30 13.66 1.68
C VAL A 12 13.20 13.60 2.91
N ASP A 13 13.14 14.64 3.74
CA ASP A 13 13.82 14.70 5.03
C ASP A 13 13.01 14.03 6.16
N GLU A 14 13.49 14.17 7.41
CA GLU A 14 12.85 13.63 8.62
C GLU A 14 11.46 14.22 8.89
N GLN A 15 11.14 15.36 8.32
CA GLN A 15 9.85 16.04 8.44
C GLN A 15 8.95 15.88 7.21
N ASP A 16 9.28 14.90 6.33
CA ASP A 16 8.55 14.65 5.08
C ASP A 16 8.53 15.87 4.12
N ARG A 17 9.59 16.66 4.11
CA ARG A 17 9.76 17.78 3.18
C ARG A 17 10.66 17.35 2.03
N VAL A 18 10.26 17.67 0.80
CA VAL A 18 11.02 17.33 -0.40
C VAL A 18 12.38 18.02 -0.39
N THR A 19 13.45 17.24 -0.54
CA THR A 19 14.84 17.71 -0.60
C THR A 19 15.49 17.47 -1.96
N GLY A 20 14.87 16.63 -2.81
CA GLY A 20 15.36 16.32 -4.15
C GLY A 20 14.50 15.27 -4.82
N GLN A 21 14.97 14.80 -5.95
CA GLN A 21 14.33 13.73 -6.72
C GLN A 21 15.38 12.72 -7.18
N ALA A 22 15.02 11.45 -7.22
CA ALA A 22 15.91 10.40 -7.69
C ALA A 22 15.11 9.22 -8.28
N PRO A 23 15.74 8.43 -9.16
CA PRO A 23 15.12 7.21 -9.66
C PRO A 23 14.85 6.20 -8.54
N ARG A 24 13.73 5.48 -8.64
CA ARG A 24 13.30 4.42 -7.71
C ARG A 24 14.45 3.49 -7.30
N ARG A 25 15.23 3.00 -8.27
CA ARG A 25 16.38 2.11 -8.02
C ARG A 25 17.39 2.71 -7.04
N GLU A 26 17.67 4.01 -7.19
CA GLU A 26 18.66 4.70 -6.36
C GLU A 26 18.11 4.98 -4.96
N VAL A 27 16.85 5.42 -4.87
CA VAL A 27 16.14 5.66 -3.60
C VAL A 27 16.15 4.39 -2.74
N HIS A 28 15.77 3.25 -3.31
CA HIS A 28 15.75 1.98 -2.59
C HIS A 28 17.16 1.47 -2.26
N ALA A 29 18.11 1.54 -3.19
CA ALA A 29 19.48 1.07 -2.97
C ALA A 29 20.20 1.85 -1.86
N ARG A 30 19.90 3.15 -1.71
CA ARG A 30 20.47 4.02 -0.70
C ARG A 30 19.67 4.12 0.59
N GLY A 31 18.48 3.53 0.63
CA GLY A 31 17.56 3.65 1.77
C GLY A 31 17.14 5.09 2.06
N TRP A 32 16.96 5.88 1.01
CA TRP A 32 16.49 7.25 1.17
C TRP A 32 15.01 7.32 1.49
N LYS A 33 14.65 8.27 2.34
CA LYS A 33 13.25 8.47 2.71
C LYS A 33 12.46 8.98 1.52
N HIS A 34 11.31 8.36 1.32
CA HIS A 34 10.37 8.68 0.26
C HIS A 34 8.94 8.41 0.74
N ARG A 35 7.97 8.42 -0.15
CA ARG A 35 6.55 8.42 0.20
C ARG A 35 5.81 7.26 -0.43
N ALA A 36 4.85 6.69 0.34
CA ALA A 36 3.95 5.66 -0.14
C ALA A 36 2.55 5.82 0.43
N VAL A 37 1.60 5.13 -0.16
CA VAL A 37 0.22 5.01 0.31
C VAL A 37 -0.16 3.54 0.48
N HIS A 38 -0.94 3.24 1.51
CA HIS A 38 -1.65 1.98 1.67
C HIS A 38 -3.14 2.23 1.81
N LEU A 39 -3.94 1.48 1.07
CA LEU A 39 -5.38 1.63 1.03
C LEU A 39 -6.04 0.35 1.52
N LEU A 40 -6.99 0.49 2.44
CA LEU A 40 -7.80 -0.58 2.99
C LEU A 40 -9.23 -0.41 2.51
N VAL A 41 -9.64 -1.22 1.57
CA VAL A 41 -11.01 -1.22 1.04
C VAL A 41 -11.87 -2.08 1.95
N VAL A 42 -12.96 -1.49 2.45
CA VAL A 42 -13.87 -2.11 3.41
C VAL A 42 -15.28 -2.11 2.83
N ASN A 43 -15.93 -3.27 2.84
CA ASN A 43 -17.32 -3.41 2.38
C ASN A 43 -18.35 -3.14 3.50
N GLY A 44 -19.63 -3.14 3.15
CA GLY A 44 -20.73 -2.92 4.10
C GLY A 44 -20.87 -3.99 5.18
N ALA A 45 -20.28 -5.18 4.99
CA ALA A 45 -20.21 -6.24 6.00
C ALA A 45 -19.02 -6.07 6.96
N GLY A 46 -18.20 -5.01 6.81
CA GLY A 46 -17.03 -4.77 7.63
C GLY A 46 -15.84 -5.67 7.31
N GLN A 47 -15.83 -6.31 6.15
CA GLN A 47 -14.69 -7.09 5.68
C GLN A 47 -13.70 -6.17 4.96
N VAL A 48 -12.42 -6.47 5.06
CA VAL A 48 -11.34 -5.80 4.34
C VAL A 48 -10.92 -6.66 3.13
N PHE A 49 -10.74 -6.02 1.98
CA PHE A 49 -10.16 -6.66 0.82
C PHE A 49 -8.64 -6.66 0.95
N LEU A 50 -8.01 -7.82 0.84
CA LEU A 50 -6.56 -7.95 0.78
C LEU A 50 -6.17 -8.59 -0.54
N HIS A 51 -5.01 -8.20 -1.07
CA HIS A 51 -4.48 -8.80 -2.29
C HIS A 51 -3.21 -9.61 -2.02
N LYS A 52 -2.98 -10.58 -2.88
CA LYS A 52 -1.72 -11.32 -2.95
C LYS A 52 -0.87 -10.73 -4.05
N ARG A 53 0.32 -10.27 -3.70
CA ARG A 53 1.28 -9.66 -4.61
C ARG A 53 1.68 -10.63 -5.70
N SER A 54 1.80 -10.15 -6.93
CA SER A 54 2.29 -10.95 -8.06
C SER A 54 3.67 -11.54 -7.76
N LYS A 55 3.93 -12.72 -8.30
CA LYS A 55 5.24 -13.40 -8.21
C LYS A 55 6.33 -12.68 -9.00
N THR A 56 5.96 -11.71 -9.84
CA THR A 56 6.90 -10.89 -10.63
C THR A 56 7.34 -9.62 -9.91
N LYS A 57 6.82 -9.36 -8.70
CA LYS A 57 7.25 -8.20 -7.91
C LYS A 57 8.69 -8.38 -7.42
N ASP A 58 9.44 -7.28 -7.39
CA ASP A 58 10.82 -7.24 -6.91
C ASP A 58 10.92 -7.39 -5.38
N LEU A 59 9.93 -6.87 -4.65
CA LEU A 59 9.84 -6.96 -3.20
C LEU A 59 8.64 -7.80 -2.77
N PHE A 60 8.88 -8.77 -1.87
CA PHE A 60 7.85 -9.62 -1.27
C PHE A 60 6.89 -10.27 -2.29
N PRO A 61 7.40 -10.96 -3.35
CA PRO A 61 6.56 -11.64 -4.32
C PRO A 61 5.73 -12.74 -3.64
N GLY A 62 4.43 -12.79 -3.94
CA GLY A 62 3.52 -13.81 -3.39
C GLY A 62 3.08 -13.59 -1.94
N PHE A 63 3.48 -12.48 -1.29
CA PHE A 63 2.98 -12.11 0.03
C PHE A 63 1.60 -11.45 -0.08
N TRP A 64 0.80 -11.56 0.98
CA TRP A 64 -0.44 -10.83 1.10
C TRP A 64 -0.19 -9.42 1.66
N ASP A 65 -0.95 -8.46 1.17
CA ASP A 65 -0.77 -7.03 1.47
C ASP A 65 -2.12 -6.33 1.56
N SER A 66 -2.12 -5.03 1.83
CA SER A 66 -3.30 -4.16 1.83
C SER A 66 -4.11 -4.28 0.53
N SER A 67 -5.25 -3.60 0.45
CA SER A 67 -6.11 -3.68 -0.74
C SER A 67 -5.43 -3.14 -1.99
N ALA A 68 -4.75 -2.00 -1.86
CA ALA A 68 -3.87 -1.40 -2.86
C ALA A 68 -2.75 -0.62 -2.16
N ALA A 69 -1.61 -0.48 -2.82
CA ALA A 69 -0.48 0.25 -2.28
C ALA A 69 0.47 0.71 -3.40
N GLY A 70 1.04 1.88 -3.25
CA GLY A 70 2.01 2.37 -4.22
C GLY A 70 2.85 3.53 -3.72
N HIS A 71 3.90 3.81 -4.46
CA HIS A 71 4.78 4.93 -4.19
C HIS A 71 4.19 6.24 -4.72
N VAL A 72 4.44 7.32 -4.01
CA VAL A 72 4.13 8.68 -4.47
C VAL A 72 5.22 9.11 -5.43
N GLY A 73 4.86 9.31 -6.69
CA GLY A 73 5.79 9.78 -7.73
C GLY A 73 6.26 11.22 -7.48
N ALA A 74 7.35 11.60 -8.15
CA ALA A 74 7.88 12.95 -8.04
C ALA A 74 6.84 14.00 -8.41
N GLY A 75 6.59 14.94 -7.51
CA GLY A 75 5.60 16.00 -7.69
C GLY A 75 4.14 15.59 -7.46
N GLU A 76 3.87 14.32 -7.14
CA GLU A 76 2.54 13.85 -6.73
C GLU A 76 2.28 14.15 -5.25
N ASP A 77 1.00 14.15 -4.88
CA ASP A 77 0.57 14.15 -3.48
C ASP A 77 0.00 12.79 -3.06
N TYR A 78 -0.12 12.58 -1.76
CA TYR A 78 -0.60 11.31 -1.21
C TYR A 78 -2.05 10.96 -1.64
N ASP A 79 -2.95 11.94 -1.65
CA ASP A 79 -4.37 11.69 -1.94
C ASP A 79 -4.58 11.34 -3.42
N GLY A 80 -3.92 12.07 -4.33
CA GLY A 80 -3.92 11.79 -5.76
C GLY A 80 -3.32 10.42 -6.08
N THR A 81 -2.19 10.08 -5.44
CA THR A 81 -1.57 8.76 -5.56
C THR A 81 -2.52 7.66 -5.08
N GLY A 82 -3.19 7.84 -3.94
CA GLY A 82 -4.15 6.87 -3.44
C GLY A 82 -5.29 6.59 -4.41
N ALA A 83 -5.84 7.62 -5.03
CA ALA A 83 -6.89 7.47 -6.05
C ALA A 83 -6.37 6.75 -7.30
N ARG A 84 -5.16 7.09 -7.76
CA ARG A 84 -4.51 6.47 -8.91
C ARG A 84 -4.25 4.98 -8.68
N GLU A 85 -3.68 4.61 -7.54
CA GLU A 85 -3.39 3.21 -7.20
C GLU A 85 -4.66 2.35 -7.10
N LEU A 86 -5.74 2.87 -6.53
CA LEU A 86 -7.04 2.17 -6.52
C LEU A 86 -7.54 1.86 -7.92
N GLU A 87 -7.41 2.82 -8.84
CA GLU A 87 -7.85 2.64 -10.21
C GLU A 87 -6.93 1.69 -10.98
N GLU A 88 -5.60 1.85 -10.85
CA GLU A 88 -4.62 1.04 -11.56
C GLU A 88 -4.62 -0.41 -11.08
N GLU A 89 -4.59 -0.66 -9.77
CA GLU A 89 -4.47 -2.00 -9.22
C GLU A 89 -5.79 -2.77 -9.14
N LEU A 90 -6.91 -2.07 -8.83
CA LEU A 90 -8.21 -2.69 -8.58
C LEU A 90 -9.30 -2.30 -9.58
N GLY A 91 -9.04 -1.36 -10.50
CA GLY A 91 -10.10 -0.78 -11.33
C GLY A 91 -11.18 -0.09 -10.50
N CYS A 92 -10.84 0.36 -9.30
CA CYS A 92 -11.79 0.89 -8.33
C CYS A 92 -11.82 2.41 -8.35
N ARG A 93 -13.00 2.98 -8.66
CA ARG A 93 -13.30 4.41 -8.51
C ARG A 93 -14.39 4.54 -7.46
N PRO A 94 -14.05 4.72 -6.19
CA PRO A 94 -15.04 4.76 -5.12
C PRO A 94 -15.95 6.00 -5.25
N GLU A 95 -17.20 5.88 -4.84
CA GLU A 95 -18.17 6.99 -4.83
C GLU A 95 -17.74 8.15 -3.92
N LYS A 96 -17.03 7.83 -2.84
CA LYS A 96 -16.46 8.80 -1.89
C LYS A 96 -14.94 8.71 -1.90
N PRO A 97 -14.24 9.85 -1.77
CA PRO A 97 -12.78 9.83 -1.75
C PRO A 97 -12.26 8.99 -0.57
N PRO A 98 -11.06 8.39 -0.71
CA PRO A 98 -10.38 7.73 0.39
C PRO A 98 -10.25 8.62 1.63
N VAL A 99 -10.46 8.04 2.80
CA VAL A 99 -10.38 8.75 4.08
C VAL A 99 -9.03 8.43 4.74
N ARG A 100 -8.25 9.45 5.03
CA ARG A 100 -6.98 9.31 5.77
C ARG A 100 -7.25 8.78 7.18
N LEU A 101 -6.58 7.68 7.54
CA LEU A 101 -6.65 7.12 8.90
C LEU A 101 -5.48 7.64 9.74
N PHE A 102 -4.26 7.36 9.32
CA PHE A 102 -3.04 7.78 10.03
C PHE A 102 -1.84 7.76 9.10
N LYS A 103 -0.78 8.45 9.54
CA LYS A 103 0.53 8.43 8.89
C LYS A 103 1.51 7.59 9.71
N ILE A 104 2.38 6.88 9.02
CA ILE A 104 3.52 6.15 9.58
C ILE A 104 4.79 6.91 9.17
N GLU A 105 5.66 7.14 10.15
CA GLU A 105 6.97 7.73 9.92
C GLU A 105 7.90 6.73 9.19
N ALA A 106 8.79 7.28 8.35
CA ALA A 106 9.75 6.46 7.61
C ALA A 106 10.67 5.68 8.55
N ARG A 107 10.75 4.36 8.34
CA ARG A 107 11.52 3.43 9.16
C ARG A 107 11.92 2.19 8.37
N PRO A 108 12.84 1.36 8.87
CA PRO A 108 13.25 0.14 8.16
C PRO A 108 12.09 -0.79 7.80
N GLU A 109 11.10 -0.97 8.70
CA GLU A 109 9.96 -1.85 8.49
C GLU A 109 9.04 -1.38 7.35
N THR A 110 9.04 -0.09 7.03
CA THR A 110 8.32 0.47 5.89
C THR A 110 9.22 0.67 4.67
N GLY A 111 10.46 0.16 4.67
CA GLY A 111 11.40 0.42 3.58
C GLY A 111 11.84 1.89 3.47
N TRP A 112 11.88 2.61 4.59
CA TRP A 112 12.16 4.04 4.68
C TRP A 112 11.09 4.93 4.04
N GLU A 113 9.85 4.45 4.00
CA GLU A 113 8.71 5.18 3.49
C GLU A 113 7.94 5.91 4.59
N PHE A 114 7.59 7.18 4.35
CA PHE A 114 6.46 7.82 4.99
C PHE A 114 5.19 7.29 4.33
N VAL A 115 4.30 6.70 5.12
CA VAL A 115 3.11 6.03 4.59
C VAL A 115 1.85 6.70 5.12
N TRP A 116 0.98 7.20 4.23
CA TRP A 116 -0.41 7.47 4.59
C TRP A 116 -1.26 6.22 4.38
N VAL A 117 -2.00 5.85 5.42
CA VAL A 117 -2.96 4.74 5.39
C VAL A 117 -4.36 5.31 5.25
N TYR A 118 -5.11 4.76 4.30
CA TYR A 118 -6.47 5.20 3.96
C TYR A 118 -7.49 4.08 4.16
N ARG A 119 -8.72 4.48 4.49
CA ARG A 119 -9.91 3.64 4.40
C ARG A 119 -10.72 4.04 3.17
N VAL A 120 -11.19 3.04 2.44
CA VAL A 120 -12.02 3.20 1.24
C VAL A 120 -13.28 2.36 1.42
N ALA A 121 -14.46 2.93 1.17
CA ALA A 121 -15.71 2.18 1.15
C ALA A 121 -16.02 1.71 -0.28
N SER A 122 -16.09 0.41 -0.50
CA SER A 122 -16.47 -0.18 -1.78
C SER A 122 -16.91 -1.63 -1.61
N GLU A 123 -17.90 -2.05 -2.39
CA GLU A 123 -18.36 -3.45 -2.45
C GLU A 123 -17.64 -4.24 -3.56
N GLY A 124 -16.82 -3.60 -4.39
CA GLY A 124 -16.38 -4.16 -5.65
C GLY A 124 -17.54 -4.20 -6.68
N PRO A 125 -17.46 -5.08 -7.70
CA PRO A 125 -16.34 -5.98 -8.01
C PRO A 125 -15.08 -5.23 -8.45
N PHE A 126 -13.92 -5.90 -8.37
CA PHE A 126 -12.64 -5.33 -8.79
C PHE A 126 -12.11 -6.00 -10.05
N THR A 127 -11.38 -5.22 -10.84
CA THR A 127 -10.60 -5.72 -11.97
C THR A 127 -9.13 -5.64 -11.58
N LEU A 128 -8.55 -6.77 -11.17
CA LEU A 128 -7.17 -6.82 -10.67
C LEU A 128 -6.16 -6.66 -11.80
N GLN A 129 -5.16 -5.83 -11.58
CA GLN A 129 -4.01 -5.71 -12.49
C GLN A 129 -3.08 -6.91 -12.29
N VAL A 130 -3.07 -7.83 -13.24
CA VAL A 130 -2.40 -9.14 -13.12
C VAL A 130 -0.87 -9.07 -12.98
N GLU A 131 -0.26 -7.99 -13.46
CA GLU A 131 1.16 -7.74 -13.30
C GLU A 131 1.53 -7.39 -11.84
N GLU A 132 0.60 -6.79 -11.11
CA GLU A 132 0.79 -6.36 -9.72
C GLU A 132 0.19 -7.35 -8.72
N ILE A 133 -0.95 -7.95 -9.04
CA ILE A 133 -1.80 -8.73 -8.15
C ILE A 133 -2.09 -10.12 -8.72
N GLU A 134 -1.71 -11.18 -7.99
CA GLU A 134 -2.03 -12.57 -8.33
C GLU A 134 -3.50 -12.88 -8.09
N CYS A 135 -4.03 -12.49 -6.93
CA CYS A 135 -5.44 -12.64 -6.54
C CYS A 135 -5.77 -11.72 -5.35
N GLY A 136 -7.03 -11.65 -5.00
CA GLY A 136 -7.49 -10.93 -3.81
C GLY A 136 -8.82 -11.50 -3.32
N ASP A 137 -9.11 -11.27 -2.03
CA ASP A 137 -10.33 -11.73 -1.41
C ASP A 137 -10.72 -10.86 -0.20
N TRP A 138 -11.94 -11.05 0.27
CA TRP A 138 -12.50 -10.38 1.43
C TRP A 138 -12.28 -11.17 2.71
N PHE A 139 -11.77 -10.50 3.76
CA PHE A 139 -11.49 -11.12 5.05
C PHE A 139 -12.15 -10.32 6.17
N SER A 140 -12.76 -11.03 7.14
CA SER A 140 -13.14 -10.35 8.38
C SER A 140 -11.87 -9.88 9.12
N PRO A 141 -11.90 -8.74 9.81
CA PRO A 141 -10.75 -8.29 10.59
C PRO A 141 -10.23 -9.33 11.59
N ALA A 142 -11.13 -10.10 12.21
CA ALA A 142 -10.74 -11.20 13.11
C ALA A 142 -10.01 -12.35 12.38
N ALA A 143 -10.35 -12.61 11.11
CA ALA A 143 -9.62 -13.59 10.31
C ALA A 143 -8.20 -13.10 9.98
N VAL A 144 -8.03 -11.82 9.70
CA VAL A 144 -6.70 -11.20 9.47
C VAL A 144 -5.87 -11.27 10.75
N ASP A 145 -6.46 -10.95 11.92
CA ASP A 145 -5.77 -11.04 13.22
C ASP A 145 -5.23 -12.46 13.47
N ARG A 146 -6.04 -13.48 13.25
CA ARG A 146 -5.61 -14.88 13.38
C ARG A 146 -4.53 -15.25 12.38
N TRP A 147 -4.69 -14.83 11.12
CA TRP A 147 -3.72 -15.13 10.08
C TRP A 147 -2.35 -14.55 10.40
N ILE A 148 -2.30 -13.30 10.84
CA ILE A 148 -1.05 -12.64 11.26
C ILE A 148 -0.42 -13.37 12.47
N ALA A 149 -1.23 -13.82 13.44
CA ALA A 149 -0.72 -14.54 14.60
C ALA A 149 -0.15 -15.92 14.24
N GLU A 150 -0.79 -16.64 13.32
CA GLU A 150 -0.44 -18.02 12.97
C GLU A 150 0.62 -18.09 11.85
N ARG A 151 0.55 -17.20 10.85
CA ARG A 151 1.36 -17.26 9.63
C ARG A 151 1.85 -15.88 9.17
N PRO A 152 2.55 -15.12 10.02
CA PRO A 152 3.03 -13.77 9.68
C PRO A 152 3.97 -13.76 8.47
N GLN A 153 4.64 -14.86 8.18
CA GLN A 153 5.56 -15.02 7.04
C GLN A 153 4.86 -15.00 5.67
N GLU A 154 3.53 -15.05 5.63
CA GLU A 154 2.75 -14.91 4.40
C GLU A 154 2.35 -13.46 4.11
N ILE A 155 2.61 -12.55 5.04
CA ILE A 155 2.11 -11.17 5.04
C ILE A 155 3.27 -10.19 4.84
N ALA A 156 3.08 -9.19 4.00
CA ALA A 156 4.10 -8.16 3.74
C ALA A 156 4.45 -7.38 5.01
N PRO A 157 5.74 -7.10 5.27
CA PRO A 157 6.19 -6.44 6.50
C PRO A 157 5.50 -5.10 6.78
N ALA A 158 5.29 -4.28 5.76
CA ALA A 158 4.59 -3.01 5.92
C ALA A 158 3.16 -3.21 6.41
N PHE A 159 2.44 -4.22 5.87
CA PHE A 159 1.08 -4.54 6.32
C PHE A 159 1.07 -5.07 7.75
N LEU A 160 1.99 -5.95 8.13
CA LEU A 160 2.14 -6.40 9.52
C LEU A 160 2.29 -5.23 10.48
N PHE A 161 3.04 -4.23 10.06
CA PHE A 161 3.30 -3.04 10.87
C PHE A 161 2.09 -2.11 10.98
N LEU A 162 1.35 -1.89 9.89
CA LEU A 162 0.21 -0.96 9.88
C LEU A 162 -1.08 -1.55 10.46
N TRP A 163 -1.28 -2.89 10.34
CA TRP A 163 -2.54 -3.55 10.66
C TRP A 163 -3.04 -3.32 12.09
N PRO A 164 -2.24 -3.46 13.15
CA PRO A 164 -2.74 -3.29 14.52
C PRO A 164 -3.40 -1.93 14.75
N LYS A 165 -2.84 -0.86 14.16
CA LYS A 165 -3.39 0.49 14.25
C LYS A 165 -4.63 0.65 13.35
N ALA A 166 -4.56 0.16 12.13
CA ALA A 166 -5.68 0.19 11.19
C ALA A 166 -6.88 -0.59 11.74
N ARG A 167 -6.64 -1.78 12.31
CA ARG A 167 -7.65 -2.65 12.91
C ARG A 167 -8.53 -1.94 13.95
N ALA A 168 -7.93 -1.04 14.72
CA ALA A 168 -8.65 -0.27 15.74
C ALA A 168 -9.51 0.87 15.16
N MET A 169 -9.35 1.18 13.86
CA MET A 169 -10.00 2.30 13.17
C MET A 169 -10.99 1.85 12.09
N LEU A 170 -11.03 0.55 11.78
CA LEU A 170 -11.97 -0.05 10.83
C LEU A 170 -13.26 -0.45 11.51
#